data_3a38d2494bacf5d16fa9266bbc173fe2
#
_entry.id   3a38d2494bacf5d16fa9266bbc173fe2
#
_cell.length_a   1.000
_cell.length_b   1.000
_cell.length_c   1.000
_cell.angle_alpha   90.00
_cell.angle_beta   90.00
_cell.angle_gamma   90.00
#
_symmetry.space_group_name_H-M   'P 1'
#
loop_
_entity.id
_entity.type
_entity.pdbx_description
1 polymer ?
#
loop_
_entity_poly.entity_id
_entity_poly.type
_entity_poly.pdbx_seq_one_letter_code
_entity_poly.pdbx_strand_id
1 'polypeptide(L)'
;MSNKGRTTTLEERVTIAERVDAGQSSREIAEELERPLATVRKWRQRHRRKGRAGLSSQMGRPATGALATVPAEMKDAILDLREKHPGWGAQTLRLEIGKDERFAGLSIPSRSRIAAYLKEHNKVRKYERHQDLPEPKPRPVQHPHQEWEMDAQGVTTVAGLGKVSCINLLDVFSHTSIDSHACPHMDHPPWREYPRVLRRAFIRYGMPEQISLDHDSAFYDNKSASPFPSVIHLWLIGLGIQVRFIHKRPPLEHSRIERHHQTIAKQVFEGQTFADVTALQRSLQARMLFLNLDYPTRALDGQTPFQAFPQARHSSRIYSPESEEQILDMQRVYDYLKSGRWFRQICSAGTFTLGGYGYNATRLFAGQTLEITFNDTTCNLVCLPEKEIATFQFDIQGLTKATLMGNSLTLPSYATYQLALPLSYPDTTL
;
A
#
# COMPACT_ATOMS: atom_id res chain seq x y z
N MET A 1 -62.77 4.51 -32.55
CA MET A 1 -61.39 5.01 -32.24
C MET A 1 -60.46 3.83 -32.16
N SER A 2 -59.42 3.79 -32.97
CA SER A 2 -58.50 2.65 -33.08
C SER A 2 -57.69 2.46 -31.78
N ASN A 3 -57.81 1.30 -31.12
CA ASN A 3 -57.05 0.87 -29.92
C ASN A 3 -55.54 0.62 -30.20
N LYS A 4 -54.96 1.27 -31.20
CA LYS A 4 -53.56 1.16 -31.52
C LYS A 4 -52.72 1.81 -30.44
N GLY A 5 -51.93 1.00 -29.71
CA GLY A 5 -50.96 1.43 -28.69
C GLY A 5 -51.32 1.16 -27.23
N ARG A 6 -52.53 0.74 -26.90
CA ARG A 6 -52.89 0.38 -25.53
C ARG A 6 -52.28 -0.97 -25.12
N THR A 7 -51.58 -1.02 -23.98
CA THR A 7 -51.07 -2.28 -23.42
C THR A 7 -52.18 -3.21 -23.00
N THR A 8 -52.03 -4.52 -23.23
CA THR A 8 -53.01 -5.55 -22.78
C THR A 8 -52.99 -5.69 -21.28
N THR A 9 -54.15 -5.70 -20.66
CA THR A 9 -54.32 -6.02 -19.21
C THR A 9 -54.09 -7.52 -18.95
N LEU A 10 -53.92 -7.92 -17.70
CA LEU A 10 -53.82 -9.33 -17.32
C LEU A 10 -55.11 -10.09 -17.67
N GLU A 11 -56.25 -9.47 -17.43
CA GLU A 11 -57.57 -10.04 -17.76
C GLU A 11 -57.73 -10.32 -19.22
N GLU A 12 -57.40 -9.34 -20.06
CA GLU A 12 -57.41 -9.53 -21.53
C GLU A 12 -56.49 -10.69 -22.00
N ARG A 13 -55.37 -10.89 -21.35
CA ARG A 13 -54.46 -12.01 -21.65
C ARG A 13 -54.98 -13.35 -21.19
N VAL A 14 -55.64 -13.39 -20.05
CA VAL A 14 -56.33 -14.58 -19.54
C VAL A 14 -57.48 -14.93 -20.51
N THR A 15 -58.29 -13.96 -20.91
CA THR A 15 -59.35 -14.13 -21.89
C THR A 15 -58.81 -14.65 -23.23
N ILE A 16 -57.71 -14.12 -23.72
CA ILE A 16 -57.04 -14.64 -24.94
C ILE A 16 -56.63 -16.11 -24.75
N ALA A 17 -56.08 -16.48 -23.60
CA ALA A 17 -55.65 -17.84 -23.32
C ALA A 17 -56.83 -18.80 -23.25
N GLU A 18 -57.88 -18.44 -22.52
CA GLU A 18 -59.10 -19.26 -22.37
C GLU A 18 -59.82 -19.51 -23.70
N ARG A 19 -59.93 -18.48 -24.55
CA ARG A 19 -60.49 -18.61 -25.90
C ARG A 19 -59.64 -19.46 -26.84
N VAL A 20 -58.30 -19.36 -26.69
CA VAL A 20 -57.36 -20.24 -27.41
C VAL A 20 -57.51 -21.67 -26.96
N ASP A 21 -57.69 -21.93 -25.68
CA ASP A 21 -57.95 -23.28 -25.14
C ASP A 21 -59.31 -23.81 -25.54
N ALA A 22 -60.31 -22.92 -25.75
CA ALA A 22 -61.64 -23.23 -26.32
C ALA A 22 -61.63 -23.44 -27.85
N GLY A 23 -60.45 -23.34 -28.50
CA GLY A 23 -60.30 -23.65 -29.93
C GLY A 23 -60.54 -22.47 -30.91
N GLN A 24 -60.80 -21.27 -30.40
CA GLN A 24 -61.00 -20.09 -31.26
C GLN A 24 -59.71 -19.69 -31.99
N SER A 25 -59.91 -19.21 -33.21
CA SER A 25 -58.78 -18.73 -34.03
C SER A 25 -58.22 -17.39 -33.53
N SER A 26 -56.93 -17.15 -33.70
CA SER A 26 -56.34 -15.87 -33.30
C SER A 26 -56.96 -14.66 -34.00
N ARG A 27 -57.60 -14.86 -35.13
CA ARG A 27 -58.26 -13.81 -35.94
C ARG A 27 -59.60 -13.42 -35.33
N GLU A 28 -60.45 -14.40 -34.98
CA GLU A 28 -61.69 -14.18 -34.25
C GLU A 28 -61.49 -13.49 -32.92
N ILE A 29 -60.49 -13.96 -32.12
CA ILE A 29 -60.14 -13.35 -30.84
C ILE A 29 -59.66 -11.90 -31.01
N ALA A 30 -58.92 -11.62 -32.09
CA ALA A 30 -58.41 -10.27 -32.39
C ALA A 30 -59.57 -9.31 -32.78
N GLU A 31 -60.53 -9.79 -33.51
CA GLU A 31 -61.72 -9.03 -33.91
C GLU A 31 -62.63 -8.75 -32.73
N GLU A 32 -62.96 -9.75 -31.90
CA GLU A 32 -63.79 -9.60 -30.73
C GLU A 32 -63.21 -8.71 -29.62
N LEU A 33 -61.92 -8.79 -29.42
CA LEU A 33 -61.24 -7.97 -28.39
C LEU A 33 -60.71 -6.61 -28.95
N GLU A 34 -61.02 -6.32 -30.21
CA GLU A 34 -60.55 -5.14 -30.92
C GLU A 34 -59.00 -4.93 -30.78
N ARG A 35 -58.27 -6.02 -30.85
CA ARG A 35 -56.81 -6.00 -30.63
C ARG A 35 -56.06 -6.39 -31.91
N PRO A 36 -54.84 -5.84 -32.11
CA PRO A 36 -54.03 -6.27 -33.26
C PRO A 36 -53.76 -7.77 -33.22
N LEU A 37 -53.90 -8.44 -34.34
CA LEU A 37 -53.66 -9.87 -34.51
C LEU A 37 -52.30 -10.31 -34.02
N ALA A 38 -51.29 -9.46 -34.23
CA ALA A 38 -49.93 -9.70 -33.75
C ALA A 38 -49.87 -9.79 -32.20
N THR A 39 -50.68 -9.00 -31.50
CA THR A 39 -50.76 -9.02 -30.03
C THR A 39 -51.40 -10.33 -29.55
N VAL A 40 -52.48 -10.77 -30.17
CA VAL A 40 -53.14 -12.04 -29.80
C VAL A 40 -52.22 -13.23 -30.08
N ARG A 41 -51.54 -13.26 -31.27
CA ARG A 41 -50.54 -14.29 -31.61
C ARG A 41 -49.39 -14.35 -30.61
N LYS A 42 -48.90 -13.19 -30.14
CA LYS A 42 -47.87 -13.10 -29.11
C LYS A 42 -48.31 -13.77 -27.80
N TRP A 43 -49.50 -13.47 -27.33
CA TRP A 43 -49.99 -14.03 -26.07
C TRP A 43 -50.37 -15.50 -26.16
N ARG A 44 -50.93 -15.93 -27.32
CA ARG A 44 -51.15 -17.36 -27.62
C ARG A 44 -49.84 -18.14 -27.62
N GLN A 45 -48.77 -17.61 -28.20
CA GLN A 45 -47.48 -18.28 -28.23
C GLN A 45 -46.84 -18.36 -26.82
N ARG A 46 -47.02 -17.31 -26.00
CA ARG A 46 -46.56 -17.32 -24.60
C ARG A 46 -47.34 -18.32 -23.75
N HIS A 47 -48.65 -18.38 -23.91
CA HIS A 47 -49.47 -19.34 -23.25
C HIS A 47 -49.08 -20.77 -23.61
N ARG A 48 -48.89 -21.08 -24.87
CA ARG A 48 -48.43 -22.40 -25.32
C ARG A 48 -47.09 -22.80 -24.76
N ARG A 49 -46.14 -21.84 -24.61
CA ARG A 49 -44.79 -22.13 -24.13
C ARG A 49 -44.65 -22.23 -22.62
N LYS A 50 -45.43 -21.47 -21.88
CA LYS A 50 -45.24 -21.27 -20.41
C LYS A 50 -46.53 -21.42 -19.61
N GLY A 51 -47.64 -21.89 -20.23
CA GLY A 51 -48.93 -21.97 -19.57
C GLY A 51 -49.44 -20.63 -19.03
N ARG A 52 -50.25 -20.64 -18.00
CA ARG A 52 -50.80 -19.45 -17.34
C ARG A 52 -49.71 -18.53 -16.77
N ALA A 53 -48.56 -19.07 -16.33
CA ALA A 53 -47.42 -18.27 -15.87
C ALA A 53 -46.83 -17.34 -16.98
N GLY A 54 -47.01 -17.71 -18.27
CA GLY A 54 -46.58 -16.88 -19.41
C GLY A 54 -47.44 -15.65 -19.65
N LEU A 55 -48.63 -15.57 -19.03
CA LEU A 55 -49.56 -14.44 -19.18
C LEU A 55 -49.23 -13.28 -18.23
N SER A 56 -48.48 -13.55 -17.17
CA SER A 56 -47.97 -12.48 -16.30
C SER A 56 -47.04 -11.58 -17.12
N SER A 57 -47.31 -10.28 -17.11
CA SER A 57 -46.43 -9.31 -17.78
C SER A 57 -45.17 -9.17 -16.97
N GLN A 58 -44.09 -9.72 -17.48
CA GLN A 58 -42.75 -9.30 -17.05
C GLN A 58 -42.35 -7.96 -17.70
N MET A 59 -43.30 -7.20 -18.24
CA MET A 59 -43.09 -5.84 -18.72
C MET A 59 -43.27 -4.84 -17.56
N GLY A 60 -42.57 -5.04 -16.48
CA GLY A 60 -42.15 -3.95 -15.65
C GLY A 60 -40.80 -3.46 -16.17
N ARG A 61 -40.59 -2.17 -16.30
CA ARG A 61 -39.26 -1.60 -16.34
C ARG A 61 -38.45 -2.32 -15.26
N PRO A 62 -37.30 -2.93 -15.55
CA PRO A 62 -36.52 -3.56 -14.50
C PRO A 62 -36.43 -2.59 -13.33
N ALA A 63 -36.50 -3.08 -12.11
CA ALA A 63 -36.44 -2.23 -10.93
C ALA A 63 -35.35 -1.17 -11.15
N THR A 64 -35.71 0.12 -11.02
CA THR A 64 -34.82 1.24 -11.30
C THR A 64 -33.88 1.40 -10.12
N GLY A 65 -32.57 1.53 -10.40
CA GLY A 65 -31.53 1.71 -9.39
C GLY A 65 -30.25 1.00 -9.76
N ALA A 66 -29.15 1.42 -9.17
CA ALA A 66 -27.82 0.94 -9.54
C ALA A 66 -27.64 -0.58 -9.38
N LEU A 67 -28.27 -1.19 -8.36
CA LEU A 67 -28.21 -2.63 -8.08
C LEU A 67 -29.58 -3.31 -8.14
N ALA A 68 -30.52 -2.81 -8.97
CA ALA A 68 -31.89 -3.27 -9.03
C ALA A 68 -32.05 -4.79 -9.30
N THR A 69 -31.14 -5.36 -10.09
CA THR A 69 -31.15 -6.78 -10.48
C THR A 69 -30.28 -7.66 -9.57
N VAL A 70 -29.68 -7.10 -8.51
CA VAL A 70 -28.80 -7.82 -7.58
C VAL A 70 -29.65 -8.33 -6.40
N PRO A 71 -29.39 -9.54 -5.87
CA PRO A 71 -30.08 -10.08 -4.70
C PRO A 71 -30.04 -9.10 -3.51
N ALA A 72 -31.14 -9.06 -2.74
CA ALA A 72 -31.23 -8.16 -1.58
C ALA A 72 -30.10 -8.40 -0.57
N GLU A 73 -29.82 -9.67 -0.27
CA GLU A 73 -28.76 -10.08 0.64
C GLU A 73 -27.38 -9.54 0.25
N MET A 74 -27.03 -9.54 -1.04
CA MET A 74 -25.76 -8.96 -1.52
C MET A 74 -25.76 -7.43 -1.39
N LYS A 75 -26.91 -6.77 -1.60
CA LYS A 75 -27.02 -5.32 -1.40
C LYS A 75 -26.82 -4.93 0.05
N ASP A 76 -27.43 -5.68 0.97
CA ASP A 76 -27.29 -5.47 2.40
C ASP A 76 -25.84 -5.73 2.84
N ALA A 77 -25.21 -6.81 2.37
CA ALA A 77 -23.80 -7.09 2.64
C ALA A 77 -22.85 -5.97 2.15
N ILE A 78 -23.13 -5.33 1.01
CA ILE A 78 -22.34 -4.17 0.52
C ILE A 78 -22.47 -2.97 1.48
N LEU A 79 -23.68 -2.70 1.99
CA LEU A 79 -23.89 -1.61 2.94
C LEU A 79 -23.27 -1.91 4.29
N ASP A 80 -23.43 -3.12 4.82
CA ASP A 80 -22.82 -3.57 6.07
C ASP A 80 -21.29 -3.46 6.05
N LEU A 81 -20.66 -3.93 4.97
CA LEU A 81 -19.21 -3.79 4.80
C LEU A 81 -18.79 -2.32 4.74
N ARG A 82 -19.58 -1.46 4.07
CA ARG A 82 -19.31 -0.03 4.00
C ARG A 82 -19.46 0.65 5.35
N GLU A 83 -20.37 0.22 6.19
CA GLU A 83 -20.55 0.71 7.56
C GLU A 83 -19.41 0.28 8.47
N LYS A 84 -19.05 -1.01 8.41
CA LYS A 84 -17.92 -1.55 9.16
C LYS A 84 -16.58 -0.95 8.75
N HIS A 85 -16.43 -0.62 7.48
CA HIS A 85 -15.17 -0.13 6.91
C HIS A 85 -15.41 1.16 6.11
N PRO A 86 -15.57 2.31 6.77
CA PRO A 86 -15.90 3.58 6.10
C PRO A 86 -14.86 4.03 5.07
N GLY A 87 -13.62 3.59 5.18
CA GLY A 87 -12.52 3.89 4.24
C GLY A 87 -12.54 3.04 2.96
N TRP A 88 -13.28 1.92 2.93
CA TRP A 88 -13.27 1.03 1.77
C TRP A 88 -14.08 1.59 0.61
N GLY A 89 -13.43 1.78 -0.52
CA GLY A 89 -14.08 2.22 -1.76
C GLY A 89 -14.82 1.09 -2.48
N ALA A 90 -15.59 1.45 -3.51
CA ALA A 90 -16.39 0.49 -4.29
C ALA A 90 -15.56 -0.67 -4.90
N GLN A 91 -14.28 -0.45 -5.22
CA GLN A 91 -13.41 -1.52 -5.71
C GLN A 91 -13.07 -2.53 -4.61
N THR A 92 -12.71 -2.05 -3.42
CA THR A 92 -12.43 -2.92 -2.26
C THR A 92 -13.67 -3.72 -1.89
N LEU A 93 -14.83 -3.07 -1.78
CA LEU A 93 -16.11 -3.75 -1.48
C LEU A 93 -16.43 -4.83 -2.51
N ARG A 94 -16.22 -4.54 -3.81
CA ARG A 94 -16.42 -5.51 -4.87
C ARG A 94 -15.57 -6.77 -4.71
N LEU A 95 -14.30 -6.57 -4.36
CA LEU A 95 -13.34 -7.68 -4.17
C LEU A 95 -13.69 -8.51 -2.92
N GLU A 96 -14.07 -7.86 -1.83
CA GLU A 96 -14.43 -8.56 -0.58
C GLU A 96 -15.76 -9.32 -0.73
N ILE A 97 -16.76 -8.74 -1.39
CA ILE A 97 -18.02 -9.46 -1.73
C ILE A 97 -17.74 -10.66 -2.64
N GLY A 98 -16.78 -10.54 -3.57
CA GLY A 98 -16.37 -11.65 -4.44
C GLY A 98 -15.70 -12.82 -3.73
N LYS A 99 -15.16 -12.61 -2.52
CA LYS A 99 -14.58 -13.64 -1.65
C LYS A 99 -15.58 -14.30 -0.72
N ASP A 100 -16.76 -13.71 -0.58
CA ASP A 100 -17.80 -14.22 0.33
C ASP A 100 -18.47 -15.46 -0.27
N GLU A 101 -18.33 -16.59 0.40
CA GLU A 101 -18.88 -17.88 -0.04
C GLU A 101 -20.40 -17.85 -0.26
N ARG A 102 -21.13 -17.00 0.45
CA ARG A 102 -22.58 -16.81 0.27
C ARG A 102 -22.95 -16.39 -1.14
N PHE A 103 -22.02 -15.72 -1.84
CA PHE A 103 -22.23 -15.22 -3.20
C PHE A 103 -21.46 -15.99 -4.25
N ALA A 104 -20.91 -17.15 -3.90
CA ALA A 104 -20.18 -18.01 -4.84
C ALA A 104 -21.08 -18.37 -6.05
N GLY A 105 -20.56 -18.22 -7.24
CA GLY A 105 -21.28 -18.46 -8.49
C GLY A 105 -22.26 -17.36 -8.91
N LEU A 106 -22.47 -16.30 -8.11
CA LEU A 106 -23.25 -15.15 -8.50
C LEU A 106 -22.40 -14.10 -9.23
N SER A 107 -23.05 -13.36 -10.12
CA SER A 107 -22.39 -12.24 -10.82
C SER A 107 -22.21 -11.06 -9.87
N ILE A 108 -20.96 -10.75 -9.52
CA ILE A 108 -20.62 -9.61 -8.67
C ILE A 108 -20.79 -8.31 -9.48
N PRO A 109 -21.48 -7.29 -8.92
CA PRO A 109 -21.72 -6.02 -9.60
C PRO A 109 -20.40 -5.31 -9.95
N SER A 110 -20.38 -4.56 -11.04
CA SER A 110 -19.21 -3.75 -11.41
C SER A 110 -18.94 -2.64 -10.36
N ARG A 111 -17.68 -2.19 -10.29
CA ARG A 111 -17.26 -1.08 -9.43
C ARG A 111 -18.18 0.14 -9.60
N SER A 112 -18.53 0.48 -10.85
CA SER A 112 -19.37 1.65 -11.15
C SER A 112 -20.78 1.52 -10.59
N ARG A 113 -21.36 0.31 -10.67
CA ARG A 113 -22.69 0.02 -10.11
C ARG A 113 -22.70 0.07 -8.59
N ILE A 114 -21.66 -0.47 -7.93
CA ILE A 114 -21.51 -0.38 -6.47
C ILE A 114 -21.31 1.09 -6.06
N ALA A 115 -20.49 1.86 -6.77
CA ALA A 115 -20.29 3.29 -6.48
C ALA A 115 -21.58 4.10 -6.62
N ALA A 116 -22.41 3.82 -7.64
CA ALA A 116 -23.71 4.45 -7.82
C ALA A 116 -24.67 4.06 -6.69
N TYR A 117 -24.70 2.80 -6.29
CA TYR A 117 -25.52 2.32 -5.19
C TYR A 117 -25.16 2.98 -3.85
N LEU A 118 -23.86 3.09 -3.54
CA LEU A 118 -23.38 3.81 -2.36
C LEU A 118 -23.78 5.30 -2.39
N LYS A 119 -23.78 5.91 -3.57
CA LYS A 119 -24.23 7.30 -3.75
C LYS A 119 -25.72 7.45 -3.51
N GLU A 120 -26.55 6.53 -4.01
CA GLU A 120 -28.00 6.49 -3.78
C GLU A 120 -28.33 6.40 -2.27
N HIS A 121 -27.48 5.73 -1.49
CA HIS A 121 -27.63 5.57 -0.03
C HIS A 121 -26.84 6.61 0.78
N ASN A 122 -26.35 7.69 0.17
CA ASN A 122 -25.58 8.75 0.84
C ASN A 122 -24.33 8.25 1.59
N LYS A 123 -23.75 7.11 1.13
CA LYS A 123 -22.53 6.52 1.72
C LYS A 123 -21.24 6.93 0.99
N VAL A 124 -21.28 8.01 0.19
CA VAL A 124 -20.14 8.56 -0.53
C VAL A 124 -19.82 9.94 0.02
N ARG A 125 -18.57 10.17 0.45
CA ARG A 125 -18.09 11.50 0.81
C ARG A 125 -17.88 12.33 -0.46
N LYS A 126 -18.25 13.61 -0.44
CA LYS A 126 -17.86 14.54 -1.50
C LYS A 126 -16.35 14.68 -1.48
N TYR A 127 -15.73 14.46 -2.64
CA TYR A 127 -14.32 14.74 -2.82
C TYR A 127 -14.17 16.21 -3.19
N GLU A 128 -13.50 16.97 -2.34
CA GLU A 128 -13.08 18.34 -2.66
C GLU A 128 -11.63 18.28 -3.15
N ARG A 129 -11.42 18.68 -4.38
CA ARG A 129 -10.08 18.75 -4.97
C ARG A 129 -9.39 19.98 -4.42
N HIS A 130 -8.40 19.79 -3.56
CA HIS A 130 -7.77 20.90 -2.87
C HIS A 130 -6.75 21.68 -3.71
N GLN A 131 -6.04 21.08 -4.65
CA GLN A 131 -5.11 21.74 -5.56
C GLN A 131 -4.75 20.86 -6.75
N ASP A 132 -4.42 21.48 -7.89
CA ASP A 132 -3.70 20.83 -8.98
C ASP A 132 -2.21 20.84 -8.64
N LEU A 133 -1.74 19.77 -8.01
CA LEU A 133 -0.32 19.57 -7.81
C LEU A 133 0.32 19.17 -9.16
N PRO A 134 1.50 19.72 -9.49
CA PRO A 134 2.23 19.31 -10.67
C PRO A 134 2.50 17.80 -10.62
N GLU A 135 2.52 17.16 -11.79
CA GLU A 135 2.83 15.73 -11.84
C GLU A 135 4.27 15.47 -11.34
N PRO A 136 4.47 14.46 -10.49
CA PRO A 136 5.80 14.09 -10.03
C PRO A 136 6.67 13.70 -11.24
N LYS A 137 7.90 14.19 -11.26
CA LYS A 137 8.88 13.76 -12.29
C LYS A 137 9.10 12.26 -12.16
N PRO A 138 9.06 11.50 -13.26
CA PRO A 138 9.34 10.08 -13.22
C PRO A 138 10.75 9.84 -12.68
N ARG A 139 10.89 8.91 -11.74
CA ARG A 139 12.20 8.42 -11.31
C ARG A 139 12.70 7.39 -12.33
N PRO A 140 13.97 7.37 -12.66
CA PRO A 140 14.54 6.41 -13.62
C PRO A 140 14.75 5.03 -12.98
N VAL A 141 13.71 4.48 -12.34
CA VAL A 141 13.71 3.13 -11.77
C VAL A 141 13.24 2.15 -12.85
N GLN A 142 13.98 1.06 -13.08
CA GLN A 142 13.83 0.20 -14.25
C GLN A 142 13.24 -1.18 -13.92
N HIS A 143 13.37 -1.65 -12.68
CA HIS A 143 12.90 -2.98 -12.26
C HIS A 143 12.50 -3.01 -10.78
N PRO A 144 11.71 -4.02 -10.37
CA PRO A 144 11.38 -4.23 -8.96
C PRO A 144 12.61 -4.39 -8.08
N HIS A 145 12.51 -3.91 -6.84
CA HIS A 145 13.57 -3.91 -5.82
C HIS A 145 14.82 -3.10 -6.16
N GLN A 146 14.80 -2.31 -7.23
CA GLN A 146 15.87 -1.36 -7.50
C GLN A 146 15.85 -0.23 -6.46
N GLU A 147 14.67 0.31 -6.13
CA GLU A 147 14.54 1.35 -5.12
C GLU A 147 13.31 1.11 -4.24
N TRP A 148 13.52 1.08 -2.92
CA TRP A 148 12.43 1.15 -1.96
C TRP A 148 12.36 2.53 -1.33
N GLU A 149 11.15 3.05 -1.14
CA GLU A 149 10.89 4.21 -0.29
C GLU A 149 10.52 3.73 1.10
N MET A 150 11.14 4.31 2.13
CA MET A 150 10.77 4.13 3.53
C MET A 150 10.44 5.47 4.14
N ASP A 151 9.28 5.56 4.78
CA ASP A 151 8.82 6.76 5.46
C ASP A 151 7.93 6.42 6.65
N ALA A 152 7.95 7.29 7.65
CA ALA A 152 7.07 7.19 8.80
C ALA A 152 5.79 7.99 8.58
N GLN A 153 4.67 7.30 8.49
CA GLN A 153 3.36 7.94 8.50
C GLN A 153 3.16 8.66 9.84
N GLY A 154 2.74 9.92 9.77
CA GLY A 154 2.44 10.71 10.95
C GLY A 154 1.38 10.07 11.85
N VAL A 155 1.30 10.58 13.07
CA VAL A 155 0.45 10.04 14.13
C VAL A 155 -1.01 9.94 13.72
N THR A 156 -1.57 8.74 13.87
CA THR A 156 -3.00 8.47 13.76
C THR A 156 -3.54 8.06 15.12
N THR A 157 -4.65 8.63 15.53
CA THR A 157 -5.36 8.15 16.74
C THR A 157 -6.19 6.93 16.39
N VAL A 158 -5.85 5.81 16.99
CA VAL A 158 -6.54 4.53 16.80
C VAL A 158 -7.39 4.24 18.04
N ALA A 159 -8.67 4.00 17.86
CA ALA A 159 -9.55 3.67 18.97
C ALA A 159 -9.07 2.39 19.67
N GLY A 160 -8.99 2.44 21.00
CA GLY A 160 -8.46 1.35 21.83
C GLY A 160 -6.94 1.39 22.05
N LEU A 161 -6.15 2.04 21.17
CA LEU A 161 -4.68 2.07 21.26
C LEU A 161 -4.10 3.47 21.51
N GLY A 162 -4.89 4.52 21.27
CA GLY A 162 -4.39 5.89 21.34
C GLY A 162 -3.57 6.28 20.11
N LYS A 163 -2.46 6.97 20.34
CA LYS A 163 -1.57 7.44 19.25
C LYS A 163 -0.73 6.28 18.69
N VAL A 164 -0.73 6.14 17.37
CA VAL A 164 0.07 5.16 16.63
C VAL A 164 0.72 5.85 15.46
N SER A 165 2.01 5.65 15.28
CA SER A 165 2.73 5.96 14.04
C SER A 165 3.04 4.66 13.29
N CYS A 166 3.25 4.75 11.97
CA CYS A 166 3.56 3.57 11.16
C CYS A 166 4.79 3.83 10.29
N ILE A 167 5.71 2.86 10.28
CA ILE A 167 6.79 2.83 9.28
C ILE A 167 6.27 2.07 8.06
N ASN A 168 6.28 2.70 6.90
CA ASN A 168 5.86 2.09 5.65
C ASN A 168 7.04 1.94 4.68
N LEU A 169 7.06 0.83 3.97
CA LEU A 169 8.00 0.53 2.88
C LEU A 169 7.24 0.21 1.61
N LEU A 170 7.69 0.79 0.51
CA LEU A 170 7.09 0.61 -0.81
C LEU A 170 8.19 0.41 -1.86
N ASP A 171 8.01 -0.57 -2.75
CA ASP A 171 8.82 -0.67 -3.97
C ASP A 171 8.37 0.38 -4.99
N VAL A 172 9.32 1.21 -5.43
CA VAL A 172 9.04 2.38 -6.26
C VAL A 172 8.59 1.99 -7.67
N PHE A 173 9.12 0.90 -8.20
CA PHE A 173 8.83 0.45 -9.56
C PHE A 173 7.52 -0.32 -9.65
N SER A 174 7.39 -1.38 -8.86
CA SER A 174 6.25 -2.28 -8.94
C SER A 174 5.04 -1.82 -8.15
N HIS A 175 5.16 -0.78 -7.31
CA HIS A 175 4.16 -0.37 -6.33
C HIS A 175 3.81 -1.45 -5.30
N THR A 176 4.69 -2.43 -5.11
CA THR A 176 4.52 -3.47 -4.09
C THR A 176 4.60 -2.85 -2.69
N SER A 177 3.59 -3.08 -1.89
CA SER A 177 3.61 -2.77 -0.46
C SER A 177 4.55 -3.77 0.23
N ILE A 178 5.74 -3.31 0.61
CA ILE A 178 6.80 -4.16 1.16
C ILE A 178 6.56 -4.44 2.65
N ASP A 179 6.36 -3.38 3.44
CA ASP A 179 6.02 -3.50 4.85
C ASP A 179 5.24 -2.30 5.36
N SER A 180 4.43 -2.53 6.40
CA SER A 180 3.78 -1.51 7.22
C SER A 180 3.84 -1.96 8.68
N HIS A 181 4.52 -1.19 9.51
CA HIS A 181 4.78 -1.53 10.92
C HIS A 181 4.20 -0.48 11.85
N ALA A 182 3.34 -0.91 12.75
CA ALA A 182 2.72 -0.06 13.76
C ALA A 182 3.66 0.14 14.95
N CYS A 183 3.90 1.41 15.30
CA CYS A 183 4.63 1.84 16.48
C CYS A 183 3.64 2.52 17.44
N PRO A 184 3.17 1.81 18.49
CA PRO A 184 2.18 2.33 19.41
C PRO A 184 2.79 3.36 20.38
N HIS A 185 1.92 4.27 20.86
CA HIS A 185 2.24 5.29 21.87
C HIS A 185 3.35 6.26 21.48
N MET A 186 3.65 6.41 20.19
CA MET A 186 4.75 7.22 19.72
C MET A 186 4.28 8.25 18.71
N ASP A 187 4.72 9.47 18.87
CA ASP A 187 4.54 10.54 17.89
C ASP A 187 5.47 10.32 16.68
N HIS A 188 6.65 9.73 16.91
CA HIS A 188 7.61 9.30 15.92
C HIS A 188 8.15 7.92 16.28
N PRO A 189 8.37 7.02 15.30
CA PRO A 189 8.99 5.74 15.56
C PRO A 189 10.41 5.95 16.13
N PRO A 190 10.82 5.20 17.18
CA PRO A 190 12.19 5.26 17.66
C PRO A 190 13.14 4.68 16.59
N TRP A 191 14.35 5.24 16.48
CA TRP A 191 15.33 4.84 15.48
C TRP A 191 15.58 3.32 15.40
N ARG A 192 15.44 2.61 16.53
CA ARG A 192 15.64 1.15 16.64
C ARG A 192 14.56 0.34 15.91
N GLU A 193 13.40 0.90 15.64
CA GLU A 193 12.34 0.19 14.91
C GLU A 193 12.66 0.07 13.42
N TYR A 194 13.36 1.04 12.83
CA TYR A 194 13.67 1.01 11.40
C TYR A 194 14.54 -0.18 10.98
N PRO A 195 15.68 -0.51 11.66
CA PRO A 195 16.43 -1.72 11.33
C PRO A 195 15.62 -3.03 11.51
N ARG A 196 14.68 -3.07 12.48
CA ARG A 196 13.80 -4.23 12.68
C ARG A 196 12.85 -4.43 11.51
N VAL A 197 12.23 -3.34 11.05
CA VAL A 197 11.33 -3.34 9.90
C VAL A 197 12.08 -3.75 8.64
N LEU A 198 13.26 -3.18 8.42
CA LEU A 198 14.10 -3.48 7.26
C LEU A 198 14.54 -4.95 7.25
N ARG A 199 15.02 -5.51 8.36
CA ARG A 199 15.40 -6.93 8.44
C ARG A 199 14.22 -7.84 8.12
N ARG A 200 13.03 -7.55 8.66
CA ARG A 200 11.82 -8.31 8.34
C ARG A 200 11.46 -8.22 6.86
N ALA A 201 11.58 -7.04 6.29
CA ALA A 201 11.35 -6.84 4.86
C ALA A 201 12.38 -7.59 4.00
N PHE A 202 13.67 -7.56 4.40
CA PHE A 202 14.75 -8.28 3.69
C PHE A 202 14.57 -9.80 3.73
N ILE A 203 14.14 -10.36 4.87
CA ILE A 203 13.82 -11.80 4.98
C ILE A 203 12.71 -12.17 4.00
N ARG A 204 11.72 -11.32 3.86
CA ARG A 204 10.51 -11.62 3.06
C ARG A 204 10.69 -11.38 1.57
N TYR A 205 11.40 -10.33 1.21
CA TYR A 205 11.48 -9.85 -0.18
C TYR A 205 12.91 -9.82 -0.73
N GLY A 206 13.92 -10.19 0.06
CA GLY A 206 15.32 -9.94 -0.26
C GLY A 206 15.69 -8.46 -0.13
N MET A 207 16.97 -8.13 -0.32
CA MET A 207 17.47 -6.76 -0.17
C MET A 207 17.28 -5.96 -1.47
N PRO A 208 16.87 -4.68 -1.39
CA PRO A 208 16.85 -3.78 -2.54
C PRO A 208 18.27 -3.34 -2.91
N GLU A 209 18.41 -2.69 -4.06
CA GLU A 209 19.67 -2.05 -4.43
C GLU A 209 19.84 -0.69 -3.73
N GLN A 210 18.73 0.04 -3.54
CA GLN A 210 18.70 1.37 -2.95
C GLN A 210 17.51 1.54 -2.01
N ILE A 211 17.70 2.31 -0.95
CA ILE A 211 16.62 2.79 -0.09
C ILE A 211 16.61 4.31 -0.09
N SER A 212 15.45 4.89 -0.37
CA SER A 212 15.22 6.33 -0.28
C SER A 212 14.58 6.66 1.07
N LEU A 213 15.19 7.62 1.76
CA LEU A 213 14.84 8.09 3.11
C LEU A 213 14.56 9.59 3.08
N ASP A 214 13.73 10.04 3.99
CA ASP A 214 13.62 11.46 4.29
C ASP A 214 14.77 11.94 5.20
N HIS A 215 14.76 13.23 5.54
CA HIS A 215 15.69 13.81 6.49
C HIS A 215 15.19 13.72 7.93
N ASP A 216 14.53 12.61 8.32
CA ASP A 216 14.20 12.38 9.73
C ASP A 216 15.49 12.27 10.57
N SER A 217 15.41 12.71 11.81
CA SER A 217 16.53 12.70 12.76
C SER A 217 17.08 11.30 13.05
N ALA A 218 16.32 10.25 12.77
CA ALA A 218 16.78 8.86 12.85
C ALA A 218 17.85 8.53 11.81
N PHE A 219 17.83 9.21 10.66
CA PHE A 219 18.71 8.94 9.52
C PHE A 219 19.74 10.02 9.27
N TYR A 220 19.39 11.26 9.60
CA TYR A 220 20.12 12.42 9.19
C TYR A 220 20.35 13.42 10.34
N ASP A 221 21.60 13.88 10.52
CA ASP A 221 21.92 14.91 11.53
C ASP A 221 21.51 16.29 11.00
N ASN A 222 20.29 16.69 11.27
CA ASN A 222 19.75 17.99 10.86
C ASN A 222 20.35 19.20 11.62
N LYS A 223 21.11 18.95 12.68
CA LYS A 223 21.73 20.01 13.52
C LYS A 223 23.10 20.42 13.00
N SER A 224 23.78 19.55 12.29
CA SER A 224 25.11 19.80 11.76
C SER A 224 25.05 20.39 10.34
N ALA A 225 25.85 21.41 10.10
CA ALA A 225 26.09 21.88 8.72
C ALA A 225 26.83 20.85 7.85
N SER A 226 27.49 19.89 8.49
CA SER A 226 28.20 18.78 7.85
C SER A 226 27.77 17.46 8.52
N PRO A 227 26.59 16.91 8.18
CA PRO A 227 26.03 15.74 8.80
C PRO A 227 26.88 14.49 8.58
N PHE A 228 27.24 13.82 9.67
CA PHE A 228 27.91 12.52 9.62
C PHE A 228 26.84 11.42 9.45
N PRO A 229 27.09 10.37 8.68
CA PRO A 229 26.11 9.30 8.45
C PRO A 229 25.71 8.61 9.75
N SER A 230 24.42 8.33 9.90
CA SER A 230 23.89 7.60 11.03
C SER A 230 24.32 6.13 11.00
N VAL A 231 24.18 5.43 12.13
CA VAL A 231 24.46 3.98 12.24
C VAL A 231 23.64 3.18 11.22
N ILE A 232 22.36 3.54 11.03
CA ILE A 232 21.49 2.89 10.02
C ILE A 232 22.00 3.10 8.61
N HIS A 233 22.46 4.31 8.30
CA HIS A 233 23.03 4.63 6.98
C HIS A 233 24.27 3.78 6.71
N LEU A 234 25.20 3.74 7.65
CA LEU A 234 26.44 2.95 7.52
C LEU A 234 26.16 1.44 7.48
N TRP A 235 25.17 0.96 8.23
CA TRP A 235 24.72 -0.44 8.18
C TRP A 235 24.19 -0.80 6.79
N LEU A 236 23.35 0.04 6.18
CA LEU A 236 22.82 -0.18 4.81
C LEU A 236 23.95 -0.20 3.78
N ILE A 237 24.90 0.73 3.87
CA ILE A 237 26.10 0.75 3.00
C ILE A 237 26.89 -0.56 3.15
N GLY A 238 27.12 -1.02 4.39
CA GLY A 238 27.81 -2.29 4.66
C GLY A 238 27.11 -3.50 4.05
N LEU A 239 25.77 -3.50 4.00
CA LEU A 239 24.97 -4.51 3.32
C LEU A 239 24.98 -4.35 1.77
N GLY A 240 25.67 -3.34 1.25
CA GLY A 240 25.72 -3.03 -0.18
C GLY A 240 24.39 -2.46 -0.69
N ILE A 241 23.67 -1.75 0.16
CA ILE A 241 22.44 -1.02 -0.19
C ILE A 241 22.78 0.46 -0.28
N GLN A 242 22.49 1.09 -1.41
CA GLN A 242 22.66 2.52 -1.56
C GLN A 242 21.60 3.28 -0.75
N VAL A 243 22.00 4.38 -0.13
CA VAL A 243 21.09 5.26 0.59
C VAL A 243 20.95 6.56 -0.16
N ARG A 244 19.72 6.93 -0.46
CA ARG A 244 19.39 8.20 -1.09
C ARG A 244 18.57 9.03 -0.12
N PHE A 245 18.99 10.27 0.15
CA PHE A 245 18.16 11.23 0.87
C PHE A 245 17.34 12.05 -0.12
N ILE A 246 16.04 12.10 0.14
CA ILE A 246 15.10 12.81 -0.70
C ILE A 246 15.09 14.29 -0.30
N HIS A 247 15.12 15.19 -1.27
CA HIS A 247 15.13 16.62 -1.00
C HIS A 247 13.83 17.10 -0.36
N LYS A 248 13.94 17.99 0.64
CA LYS A 248 12.78 18.61 1.29
C LYS A 248 11.91 19.44 0.31
N ARG A 249 12.41 19.79 -0.84
CA ARG A 249 11.72 20.54 -1.90
C ARG A 249 12.25 20.13 -3.29
N PRO A 250 11.37 19.88 -4.28
CA PRO A 250 9.91 19.94 -4.22
C PRO A 250 9.29 18.72 -3.51
N PRO A 251 8.11 18.86 -2.88
CA PRO A 251 7.44 17.79 -2.13
C PRO A 251 6.99 16.59 -2.99
N LEU A 252 7.23 16.65 -4.29
CA LEU A 252 6.79 15.64 -5.25
C LEU A 252 7.59 14.33 -5.23
N GLU A 253 8.78 14.33 -4.62
CA GLU A 253 9.65 13.14 -4.59
C GLU A 253 9.10 12.02 -3.69
N HIS A 254 8.28 12.35 -2.66
CA HIS A 254 7.62 11.41 -1.75
C HIS A 254 6.19 11.02 -2.15
N SER A 255 5.70 11.48 -3.29
CA SER A 255 4.29 11.35 -3.66
C SER A 255 3.77 9.90 -3.71
N ARG A 256 4.64 8.91 -3.91
CA ARG A 256 4.27 7.49 -3.96
C ARG A 256 4.04 6.92 -2.56
N ILE A 257 4.99 7.12 -1.66
CA ILE A 257 4.86 6.65 -0.27
C ILE A 257 3.74 7.42 0.46
N GLU A 258 3.57 8.72 0.21
CA GLU A 258 2.45 9.50 0.75
C GLU A 258 1.10 8.96 0.29
N ARG A 259 0.97 8.61 -1.00
CA ARG A 259 -0.24 7.95 -1.51
C ARG A 259 -0.44 6.57 -0.89
N HIS A 260 0.64 5.86 -0.64
CA HIS A 260 0.58 4.58 0.09
C HIS A 260 0.06 4.79 1.51
N HIS A 261 0.55 5.81 2.24
CA HIS A 261 0.02 6.20 3.56
C HIS A 261 -1.49 6.44 3.53
N GLN A 262 -1.97 7.21 2.56
CA GLN A 262 -3.42 7.46 2.38
C GLN A 262 -4.19 6.15 2.10
N THR A 263 -3.58 5.24 1.36
CA THR A 263 -4.20 3.92 1.06
C THR A 263 -4.29 3.09 2.33
N ILE A 264 -3.21 2.98 3.10
CA ILE A 264 -3.19 2.25 4.37
C ILE A 264 -4.16 2.89 5.38
N ALA A 265 -4.19 4.22 5.48
CA ALA A 265 -5.14 4.90 6.35
C ALA A 265 -6.60 4.52 6.04
N LYS A 266 -6.99 4.52 4.76
CA LYS A 266 -8.34 4.12 4.32
C LYS A 266 -8.62 2.64 4.48
N GLN A 267 -7.62 1.79 4.27
CA GLN A 267 -7.80 0.34 4.28
C GLN A 267 -7.80 -0.24 5.70
N VAL A 268 -7.07 0.39 6.64
CA VAL A 268 -6.83 -0.15 7.97
C VAL A 268 -7.36 0.72 9.09
N PHE A 269 -7.11 2.05 9.07
CA PHE A 269 -7.37 2.88 10.24
C PHE A 269 -8.77 3.49 10.26
N GLU A 270 -9.31 3.89 9.12
CA GLU A 270 -10.52 4.70 9.05
C GLU A 270 -11.73 3.97 9.61
N GLY A 271 -12.25 4.46 10.73
CA GLY A 271 -13.42 3.90 11.42
C GLY A 271 -13.18 2.55 12.10
N GLN A 272 -11.92 2.13 12.29
CA GLN A 272 -11.59 0.86 12.93
C GLN A 272 -11.19 1.03 14.38
N THR A 273 -11.45 0.00 15.17
CA THR A 273 -11.03 -0.14 16.57
C THR A 273 -10.25 -1.43 16.71
N PHE A 274 -9.13 -1.38 17.40
CA PHE A 274 -8.27 -2.54 17.62
C PHE A 274 -8.15 -2.83 19.12
N ALA A 275 -8.23 -4.10 19.48
CA ALA A 275 -8.07 -4.55 20.86
C ALA A 275 -6.65 -4.34 21.38
N ASP A 276 -5.66 -4.56 20.50
CA ASP A 276 -4.25 -4.43 20.80
C ASP A 276 -3.42 -4.16 19.52
N VAL A 277 -2.13 -3.86 19.71
CA VAL A 277 -1.18 -3.61 18.62
C VAL A 277 -1.03 -4.82 17.69
N THR A 278 -1.17 -6.01 18.24
CA THR A 278 -1.08 -7.26 17.50
C THR A 278 -2.21 -7.38 16.50
N ALA A 279 -3.44 -7.05 16.92
CA ALA A 279 -4.61 -7.02 16.04
C ALA A 279 -4.44 -5.98 14.93
N LEU A 280 -3.92 -4.79 15.26
CA LEU A 280 -3.59 -3.77 14.26
C LEU A 280 -2.52 -4.27 13.28
N GLN A 281 -1.44 -4.88 13.77
CA GLN A 281 -0.36 -5.38 12.91
C GLN A 281 -0.84 -6.49 11.96
N ARG A 282 -1.71 -7.38 12.42
CA ARG A 282 -2.36 -8.40 11.58
C ARG A 282 -3.18 -7.75 10.46
N SER A 283 -3.96 -6.72 10.81
CA SER A 283 -4.76 -5.99 9.83
C SER A 283 -3.89 -5.30 8.78
N LEU A 284 -2.79 -4.65 9.20
CA LEU A 284 -1.81 -4.06 8.27
C LEU A 284 -1.27 -5.11 7.30
N GLN A 285 -0.80 -6.24 7.81
CA GLN A 285 -0.23 -7.31 6.98
C GLN A 285 -1.26 -7.92 6.02
N ALA A 286 -2.48 -8.18 6.49
CA ALA A 286 -3.55 -8.69 5.66
C ALA A 286 -3.90 -7.72 4.52
N ARG A 287 -3.93 -6.41 4.82
CA ARG A 287 -4.23 -5.40 3.79
C ARG A 287 -3.08 -5.16 2.83
N MET A 288 -1.82 -5.24 3.25
CA MET A 288 -0.67 -5.22 2.34
C MET A 288 -0.72 -6.40 1.36
N LEU A 289 -0.99 -7.61 1.87
CA LEU A 289 -1.13 -8.79 1.02
C LEU A 289 -2.27 -8.63 0.02
N PHE A 290 -3.41 -8.13 0.47
CA PHE A 290 -4.54 -7.79 -0.40
C PHE A 290 -4.17 -6.78 -1.48
N LEU A 291 -3.40 -5.72 -1.15
CA LEU A 291 -2.97 -4.72 -2.12
C LEU A 291 -2.04 -5.33 -3.17
N ASN A 292 -1.17 -6.25 -2.79
CA ASN A 292 -0.20 -6.86 -3.69
C ASN A 292 -0.79 -7.97 -4.57
N LEU A 293 -1.79 -8.73 -4.06
CA LEU A 293 -2.35 -9.90 -4.74
C LEU A 293 -3.68 -9.66 -5.44
N ASP A 294 -4.56 -8.86 -4.82
CA ASP A 294 -5.97 -8.79 -5.21
C ASP A 294 -6.40 -7.42 -5.71
N TYR A 295 -5.71 -6.35 -5.31
CA TYR A 295 -6.15 -4.99 -5.60
C TYR A 295 -5.53 -4.43 -6.88
N PRO A 296 -6.29 -4.33 -7.98
CA PRO A 296 -5.79 -3.78 -9.22
C PRO A 296 -5.62 -2.27 -9.13
N THR A 297 -4.51 -1.75 -9.61
CA THR A 297 -4.21 -0.32 -9.59
C THR A 297 -4.23 0.28 -11.00
N ARG A 298 -4.63 1.56 -11.10
CA ARG A 298 -4.62 2.26 -12.38
C ARG A 298 -3.21 2.47 -12.92
N ALA A 299 -2.24 2.64 -12.04
CA ALA A 299 -0.84 2.83 -12.42
C ALA A 299 -0.24 1.59 -13.11
N LEU A 300 -0.86 0.42 -12.91
CA LEU A 300 -0.46 -0.86 -13.50
C LEU A 300 -1.53 -1.39 -14.49
N ASP A 301 -2.21 -0.49 -15.18
CA ASP A 301 -3.22 -0.82 -16.20
C ASP A 301 -4.31 -1.79 -15.72
N GLY A 302 -4.67 -1.68 -14.43
CA GLY A 302 -5.69 -2.53 -13.82
C GLY A 302 -5.19 -3.90 -13.37
N GLN A 303 -3.89 -4.10 -13.31
CA GLN A 303 -3.26 -5.28 -12.71
C GLN A 303 -2.88 -5.03 -11.25
N THR A 304 -2.66 -6.11 -10.51
CA THR A 304 -2.04 -6.03 -9.18
C THR A 304 -0.51 -5.96 -9.32
N PRO A 305 0.23 -5.50 -8.30
CA PRO A 305 1.69 -5.49 -8.32
C PRO A 305 2.31 -6.85 -8.74
N PHE A 306 1.82 -7.95 -8.16
CA PHE A 306 2.36 -9.28 -8.45
C PHE A 306 1.86 -9.91 -9.75
N GLN A 307 0.78 -9.39 -10.35
CA GLN A 307 0.38 -9.76 -11.70
C GLN A 307 1.22 -9.03 -12.74
N ALA A 308 1.42 -7.73 -12.55
CA ALA A 308 2.23 -6.92 -13.46
C ALA A 308 3.72 -7.28 -13.39
N PHE A 309 4.22 -7.59 -12.18
CA PHE A 309 5.63 -7.86 -11.90
C PHE A 309 5.78 -9.09 -10.98
N PRO A 310 5.74 -10.31 -11.51
CA PRO A 310 5.94 -11.53 -10.69
C PRO A 310 7.26 -11.53 -9.92
N GLN A 311 8.31 -10.95 -10.48
CA GLN A 311 9.63 -10.79 -9.87
C GLN A 311 9.64 -9.84 -8.67
N ALA A 312 8.59 -9.03 -8.47
CA ALA A 312 8.45 -8.20 -7.27
C ALA A 312 8.15 -9.01 -5.99
N ARG A 313 7.97 -10.32 -6.11
CA ARG A 313 7.77 -11.21 -4.96
C ARG A 313 9.05 -11.40 -4.15
N HIS A 314 10.21 -11.37 -4.80
CA HIS A 314 11.50 -11.49 -4.13
C HIS A 314 12.64 -10.94 -4.99
N SER A 315 13.56 -10.20 -4.37
CA SER A 315 14.82 -9.79 -4.95
C SER A 315 15.76 -11.00 -5.05
N SER A 316 16.66 -11.01 -6.01
CA SER A 316 17.74 -12.01 -6.09
C SER A 316 18.77 -11.88 -4.96
N ARG A 317 18.78 -10.78 -4.23
CA ARG A 317 19.71 -10.48 -3.13
C ARG A 317 19.16 -11.05 -1.82
N ILE A 318 19.48 -12.33 -1.58
CA ILE A 318 18.99 -13.07 -0.41
C ILE A 318 19.57 -12.52 0.89
N TYR A 319 18.74 -12.46 1.93
CA TYR A 319 19.12 -12.07 3.27
C TYR A 319 18.56 -13.06 4.30
N SER A 320 19.38 -13.41 5.28
CA SER A 320 18.94 -14.04 6.52
C SER A 320 19.64 -13.40 7.72
N PRO A 321 19.04 -13.38 8.91
CA PRO A 321 19.69 -12.86 10.12
C PRO A 321 21.02 -13.55 10.43
N GLU A 322 21.11 -14.85 10.17
CA GLU A 322 22.29 -15.67 10.45
C GLU A 322 23.46 -15.33 9.50
N SER A 323 23.14 -14.88 8.29
CA SER A 323 24.14 -14.48 7.29
C SER A 323 24.48 -12.99 7.34
N GLU A 324 23.80 -12.19 8.15
CA GLU A 324 23.99 -10.72 8.17
C GLU A 324 25.46 -10.34 8.46
N GLU A 325 26.11 -11.00 9.43
CA GLU A 325 27.50 -10.70 9.75
C GLU A 325 28.48 -10.99 8.61
N GLN A 326 28.16 -12.01 7.78
CA GLN A 326 28.97 -12.37 6.61
C GLN A 326 28.70 -11.42 5.44
N ILE A 327 27.47 -10.99 5.24
CA ILE A 327 27.05 -10.07 4.19
C ILE A 327 27.55 -8.64 4.47
N LEU A 328 27.59 -8.23 5.76
CA LEU A 328 28.01 -6.92 6.18
C LEU A 328 29.51 -6.76 5.93
N ASP A 329 29.85 -5.97 4.92
CA ASP A 329 31.21 -5.69 4.52
C ASP A 329 31.66 -4.32 5.03
N MET A 330 32.61 -4.32 5.97
CA MET A 330 33.19 -3.09 6.53
C MET A 330 34.03 -2.32 5.51
N GLN A 331 34.56 -2.98 4.48
CA GLN A 331 35.32 -2.27 3.45
C GLN A 331 34.43 -1.27 2.69
N ARG A 332 33.18 -1.65 2.39
CA ARG A 332 32.21 -0.71 1.78
C ARG A 332 31.95 0.50 2.65
N VAL A 333 31.88 0.31 3.97
CA VAL A 333 31.68 1.40 4.93
C VAL A 333 32.92 2.33 4.92
N TYR A 334 34.10 1.74 4.93
CA TYR A 334 35.35 2.53 4.90
C TYR A 334 35.51 3.28 3.58
N ASP A 335 35.24 2.67 2.44
CA ASP A 335 35.30 3.31 1.13
C ASP A 335 34.32 4.47 1.01
N TYR A 336 33.11 4.30 1.57
CA TYR A 336 32.13 5.38 1.65
C TYR A 336 32.65 6.55 2.51
N LEU A 337 33.21 6.27 3.70
CA LEU A 337 33.75 7.30 4.57
C LEU A 337 34.98 8.01 3.96
N LYS A 338 35.86 7.30 3.25
CA LYS A 338 37.00 7.90 2.56
C LYS A 338 36.60 8.87 1.45
N SER A 339 35.43 8.68 0.85
CA SER A 339 34.89 9.57 -0.18
C SER A 339 34.30 10.87 0.37
N GLY A 340 34.07 10.95 1.69
CA GLY A 340 33.40 12.07 2.35
C GLY A 340 34.37 13.06 3.04
N ARG A 341 33.83 14.23 3.37
CA ARG A 341 34.47 15.25 4.20
C ARG A 341 33.47 15.80 5.19
N TRP A 342 33.91 15.98 6.43
CA TRP A 342 33.06 16.51 7.49
C TRP A 342 33.76 17.63 8.23
N PHE A 343 32.96 18.55 8.75
CA PHE A 343 33.46 19.70 9.49
C PHE A 343 32.92 19.71 10.90
N ARG A 344 33.79 19.94 11.88
CA ARG A 344 33.41 20.06 13.29
C ARG A 344 34.14 21.20 13.97
N GLN A 345 33.40 21.95 14.77
CA GLN A 345 34.01 23.00 15.59
C GLN A 345 34.52 22.39 16.90
N ILE A 346 35.74 22.77 17.29
CA ILE A 346 36.32 22.40 18.57
C ILE A 346 35.71 23.29 19.66
N CYS A 347 35.11 22.71 20.68
CA CYS A 347 34.53 23.46 21.78
C CYS A 347 35.61 24.07 22.70
N SER A 348 35.22 24.91 23.66
CA SER A 348 36.14 25.56 24.61
C SER A 348 36.93 24.57 25.47
N ALA A 349 36.44 23.34 25.66
CA ALA A 349 37.16 22.27 26.36
C ALA A 349 38.24 21.59 25.47
N GLY A 350 38.35 21.93 24.18
CA GLY A 350 39.29 21.31 23.21
C GLY A 350 38.76 20.00 22.63
N THR A 351 37.48 19.75 22.71
CA THR A 351 36.85 18.49 22.21
C THR A 351 35.88 18.76 21.05
N PHE A 352 35.65 17.75 20.24
CA PHE A 352 34.61 17.72 19.22
C PHE A 352 33.92 16.35 19.22
N THR A 353 32.77 16.26 18.60
CA THR A 353 32.03 15.00 18.49
C THR A 353 31.82 14.59 17.01
N LEU A 354 31.98 13.29 16.73
CA LEU A 354 31.71 12.70 15.43
C LEU A 354 31.06 11.32 15.62
N GLY A 355 29.97 11.07 14.93
CA GLY A 355 29.24 9.79 15.02
C GLY A 355 28.72 9.48 16.44
N GLY A 356 28.51 10.48 17.29
CA GLY A 356 28.09 10.31 18.68
C GLY A 356 29.24 10.10 19.68
N TYR A 357 30.49 10.06 19.24
CA TYR A 357 31.68 9.87 20.07
C TYR A 357 32.48 11.16 20.21
N GLY A 358 33.07 11.37 21.40
CA GLY A 358 33.90 12.54 21.73
C GLY A 358 35.37 12.29 21.44
N TYR A 359 36.02 13.29 20.85
CA TYR A 359 37.45 13.30 20.52
C TYR A 359 38.12 14.53 21.16
N ASN A 360 39.36 14.39 21.61
CA ASN A 360 40.10 15.47 22.24
C ASN A 360 41.20 16.00 21.30
N ALA A 361 41.00 17.21 20.80
CA ALA A 361 41.95 17.90 19.89
C ALA A 361 42.80 18.93 20.62
N THR A 362 42.79 18.98 21.92
CA THR A 362 43.44 19.96 22.85
C THR A 362 42.78 21.35 22.83
N ARG A 363 42.89 22.04 23.98
CA ARG A 363 42.33 23.40 24.18
C ARG A 363 43.00 24.45 23.28
N LEU A 364 44.21 24.19 22.81
CA LEU A 364 44.98 25.11 21.93
C LEU A 364 44.23 25.43 20.64
N PHE A 365 43.33 24.52 20.18
CA PHE A 365 42.53 24.68 18.97
C PHE A 365 41.08 25.01 19.26
N ALA A 366 40.74 25.39 20.49
CA ALA A 366 39.37 25.76 20.82
C ALA A 366 38.82 26.88 19.91
N GLY A 367 37.60 26.71 19.40
CA GLY A 367 36.99 27.67 18.48
C GLY A 367 37.38 27.50 17.00
N GLN A 368 38.33 26.63 16.68
CA GLN A 368 38.66 26.32 15.29
C GLN A 368 37.74 25.27 14.69
N THR A 369 37.60 25.31 13.39
CA THR A 369 36.89 24.28 12.62
C THR A 369 37.89 23.25 12.11
N LEU A 370 37.60 21.97 12.32
CA LEU A 370 38.37 20.86 11.78
C LEU A 370 37.72 20.38 10.48
N GLU A 371 38.49 20.18 9.44
CA GLU A 371 38.14 19.33 8.32
C GLU A 371 38.53 17.88 8.69
N ILE A 372 37.56 16.96 8.60
CA ILE A 372 37.72 15.56 8.96
C ILE A 372 37.63 14.72 7.70
N THR A 373 38.68 13.95 7.44
CA THR A 373 38.73 12.97 6.35
C THR A 373 39.20 11.62 6.90
N PHE A 374 39.01 10.57 6.14
CA PHE A 374 39.48 9.22 6.48
C PHE A 374 40.71 8.93 5.57
N ASN A 375 41.76 8.36 6.13
CA ASN A 375 42.90 7.97 5.33
C ASN A 375 42.70 6.62 4.62
N ASP A 376 43.51 6.35 3.60
CA ASP A 376 43.37 5.18 2.76
C ASP A 376 43.93 3.88 3.38
N THR A 377 44.75 3.99 4.42
CA THR A 377 45.49 2.85 4.95
C THR A 377 44.90 2.27 6.23
N THR A 378 44.45 3.12 7.14
CA THR A 378 44.07 2.71 8.49
C THR A 378 42.64 3.06 8.88
N CYS A 379 41.92 3.77 8.04
CA CYS A 379 40.57 4.28 8.35
C CYS A 379 40.49 5.13 9.62
N ASN A 380 41.58 5.76 9.99
CA ASN A 380 41.66 6.71 11.10
C ASN A 380 41.11 8.06 10.67
N LEU A 381 40.56 8.79 11.64
CA LEU A 381 40.20 10.19 11.41
C LEU A 381 41.49 11.01 11.18
N VAL A 382 41.47 11.79 10.11
CA VAL A 382 42.51 12.80 9.86
C VAL A 382 41.86 14.17 9.98
N CYS A 383 42.31 14.98 10.94
CA CYS A 383 41.74 16.29 11.21
C CYS A 383 42.75 17.36 10.87
N LEU A 384 42.37 18.28 10.01
CA LEU A 384 43.17 19.45 9.65
C LEU A 384 42.50 20.70 10.24
N PRO A 385 43.14 21.41 11.18
CA PRO A 385 42.67 22.72 11.62
C PRO A 385 42.69 23.73 10.48
N GLU A 386 41.79 24.68 10.43
CA GLU A 386 41.72 25.74 9.38
C GLU A 386 43.05 26.49 9.18
N LYS A 387 43.83 26.59 10.23
CA LYS A 387 45.13 27.29 10.19
C LYS A 387 46.30 26.37 9.82
N GLU A 388 46.06 25.14 9.49
CA GLU A 388 47.07 24.12 9.13
C GLU A 388 48.26 24.01 10.09
N ILE A 389 48.07 24.32 11.38
CA ILE A 389 49.10 24.31 12.41
C ILE A 389 49.43 22.88 12.84
N ALA A 390 48.47 21.99 12.79
CA ALA A 390 48.66 20.60 13.18
C ALA A 390 47.65 19.66 12.50
N THR A 391 48.07 18.43 12.25
CA THR A 391 47.22 17.33 11.79
C THR A 391 47.06 16.36 12.96
N PHE A 392 45.80 15.96 13.25
CA PHE A 392 45.52 14.99 14.27
C PHE A 392 45.04 13.67 13.62
N GLN A 393 45.49 12.57 14.15
CA GLN A 393 45.00 11.25 13.80
C GLN A 393 44.30 10.63 15.01
N PHE A 394 43.12 10.07 14.80
CA PHE A 394 42.35 9.35 15.80
C PHE A 394 41.82 8.05 15.24
N ASP A 395 41.82 7.01 16.03
CA ASP A 395 41.05 5.79 15.70
C ASP A 395 39.57 6.10 15.78
N ILE A 396 38.83 5.71 14.75
CA ILE A 396 37.38 5.91 14.76
C ILE A 396 36.75 5.05 15.82
N GLN A 397 35.96 5.67 16.70
CA GLN A 397 35.25 4.97 17.76
C GLN A 397 33.89 4.49 17.29
N GLY A 398 33.46 3.32 17.80
CA GLY A 398 32.13 2.79 17.58
C GLY A 398 31.83 2.28 16.18
N LEU A 399 32.81 2.24 15.28
CA LEU A 399 32.65 1.72 13.91
C LEU A 399 33.10 0.25 13.86
N THR A 400 32.22 -0.64 14.28
CA THR A 400 32.42 -2.10 14.23
C THR A 400 31.19 -2.79 13.64
N LYS A 401 31.34 -4.02 13.14
CA LYS A 401 30.18 -4.83 12.71
C LYS A 401 29.13 -4.93 13.80
N ALA A 402 29.53 -5.23 15.03
CA ALA A 402 28.63 -5.35 16.16
C ALA A 402 27.82 -4.06 16.44
N THR A 403 28.46 -2.90 16.32
CA THR A 403 27.79 -1.61 16.49
C THR A 403 26.80 -1.34 15.35
N LEU A 404 27.20 -1.59 14.11
CA LEU A 404 26.34 -1.37 12.94
C LEU A 404 25.16 -2.33 12.93
N MET A 405 25.34 -3.60 13.30
CA MET A 405 24.25 -4.58 13.39
C MET A 405 23.29 -4.30 14.55
N GLY A 406 23.74 -3.57 15.56
CA GLY A 406 22.98 -3.39 16.80
C GLY A 406 22.85 -4.68 17.61
N ASN A 407 22.76 -4.58 18.93
CA ASN A 407 22.84 -5.75 19.81
C ASN A 407 21.58 -6.63 19.86
N SER A 408 20.59 -6.46 19.02
CA SER A 408 19.41 -7.33 19.08
C SER A 408 18.85 -7.65 17.72
N LEU A 409 19.31 -8.76 17.21
CA LEU A 409 18.67 -9.54 16.14
C LEU A 409 17.37 -10.24 16.61
N THR A 410 16.90 -9.99 17.81
CA THR A 410 15.58 -10.45 18.24
C THR A 410 14.54 -9.75 17.38
N LEU A 411 14.20 -10.38 16.29
CA LEU A 411 12.97 -10.07 15.60
C LEU A 411 11.87 -10.14 16.63
N PRO A 412 11.05 -9.09 16.77
CA PRO A 412 9.91 -9.18 17.67
C PRO A 412 9.08 -10.39 17.24
N SER A 413 8.38 -10.99 18.20
CA SER A 413 7.51 -12.18 18.05
C SER A 413 6.46 -12.11 16.93
N TYR A 414 6.46 -11.04 16.15
CA TYR A 414 5.73 -10.89 14.87
C TYR A 414 6.16 -11.85 13.76
N ALA A 415 7.25 -12.61 13.95
CA ALA A 415 7.61 -13.73 13.07
C ALA A 415 6.46 -14.77 12.94
N THR A 416 5.56 -14.81 13.92
CA THR A 416 4.33 -15.61 13.85
C THR A 416 3.31 -15.10 12.85
N TYR A 417 3.47 -13.89 12.32
CA TYR A 417 2.66 -13.35 11.21
C TYR A 417 3.25 -13.64 9.84
N GLN A 418 4.12 -14.61 9.73
CA GLN A 418 4.33 -15.25 8.45
C GLN A 418 2.97 -15.84 8.03
N LEU A 419 2.18 -14.99 7.37
CA LEU A 419 1.19 -15.50 6.46
C LEU A 419 1.97 -16.50 5.61
N ALA A 420 1.55 -17.77 5.67
CA ALA A 420 2.01 -18.74 4.72
C ALA A 420 1.69 -18.15 3.35
N LEU A 421 2.65 -17.42 2.77
CA LEU A 421 2.62 -17.19 1.36
C LEU A 421 2.58 -18.59 0.77
N PRO A 422 1.65 -18.88 -0.12
CA PRO A 422 1.80 -20.04 -0.95
C PRO A 422 3.05 -19.79 -1.80
N LEU A 423 4.20 -20.12 -1.25
CA LEU A 423 5.44 -20.28 -1.98
C LEU A 423 5.37 -21.63 -2.70
N SER A 424 4.32 -21.86 -3.46
CA SER A 424 4.43 -22.71 -4.62
C SER A 424 5.13 -21.84 -5.66
N TYR A 425 6.46 -21.88 -5.65
CA TYR A 425 7.18 -21.66 -6.88
C TYR A 425 6.60 -22.65 -7.88
N PRO A 426 6.12 -22.22 -9.06
CA PRO A 426 5.97 -23.19 -10.13
C PRO A 426 7.37 -23.78 -10.32
N ASP A 427 7.49 -25.09 -10.18
CA ASP A 427 8.68 -25.80 -10.58
C ASP A 427 9.08 -25.32 -11.96
N THR A 428 10.13 -24.52 -12.03
CA THR A 428 10.89 -24.33 -13.25
C THR A 428 11.69 -25.59 -13.45
N THR A 429 11.03 -26.66 -13.83
CA THR A 429 11.68 -27.72 -14.58
C THR A 429 12.04 -27.13 -15.94
N LEU A 430 13.34 -27.15 -16.19
CA LEU A 430 14.07 -26.86 -17.42
C LEU A 430 13.31 -27.18 -18.73
#